data_2718981847993feddbc1a0b80d26ef14
#
_entry.id   2718981847993feddbc1a0b80d26ef14
#
_cell.length_a   1.000
_cell.length_b   1.000
_cell.length_c   1.000
_cell.angle_alpha   90.00
_cell.angle_beta   90.00
_cell.angle_gamma   90.00
#
_symmetry.space_group_name_H-M   'P 1'
#
loop_
_entity.id
_entity.type
_entity.pdbx_description
1 polymer ?
#
loop_
_entity_poly.entity_id
_entity_poly.type
_entity_poly.pdbx_seq_one_letter_code
_entity_poly.pdbx_strand_id
1 'polypeptide(L)'
;MKFHTVGNESGKIIVLIHGMLNPWQIWMDVANAFSEEYYVVIPELDAHTQEEPSHFISVEDEAAKIHDYLIQNFDGELYMLCGLSMGGRIAATLAGLQGISTEYLVLDGAPLFPVPKIVIKFMTGNYIRIIQKSRKRDPKVLENFKKDFLPERFLEDFLRLAEYMDELSIKNILGSVFSAFEFRRYDDSCKILFMHGTKGNELVSKKSAVKMKEVNPQTNIRCYNGYAHAQLLSFEQSKWIDEVKDFLENQ
;
A
#
# COMPACT_ATOMS: atom_id res chain seq x y z
N MET A 1 -8.91 11.69 5.25
CA MET A 1 -7.65 10.97 5.62
C MET A 1 -7.28 11.27 7.05
N LYS A 2 -6.82 10.27 7.83
CA LYS A 2 -6.25 10.43 9.17
C LYS A 2 -4.82 9.90 9.18
N PHE A 3 -4.02 10.32 10.16
CA PHE A 3 -2.65 9.85 10.31
C PHE A 3 -2.47 9.25 11.69
N HIS A 4 -2.01 8.03 11.75
CA HIS A 4 -1.66 7.32 12.98
C HIS A 4 -0.14 7.30 13.11
N THR A 5 0.37 7.52 14.31
CA THR A 5 1.80 7.57 14.56
C THR A 5 2.18 6.65 15.71
N VAL A 6 3.34 5.99 15.59
CA VAL A 6 3.87 5.05 16.58
C VAL A 6 5.38 5.21 16.67
N GLY A 7 5.93 5.18 17.87
CA GLY A 7 7.37 5.03 18.09
C GLY A 7 8.10 6.29 18.54
N ASN A 8 9.40 6.33 18.23
CA ASN A 8 10.31 7.36 18.73
C ASN A 8 10.16 8.67 17.94
N GLU A 9 9.52 9.67 18.53
CA GLU A 9 9.29 10.99 17.92
C GLU A 9 10.58 11.72 17.49
N SER A 10 11.74 11.34 18.02
CA SER A 10 13.05 11.87 17.61
C SER A 10 13.74 11.00 16.54
N GLY A 11 13.14 9.88 16.16
CA GLY A 11 13.66 8.96 15.16
C GLY A 11 13.44 9.45 13.73
N LYS A 12 14.17 8.84 12.79
CA LYS A 12 13.88 9.06 11.36
C LYS A 12 12.48 8.56 11.00
N ILE A 13 11.89 9.15 9.99
CA ILE A 13 10.49 8.92 9.63
C ILE A 13 10.35 7.69 8.73
N ILE A 14 9.45 6.80 9.09
CA ILE A 14 8.96 5.70 8.24
C ILE A 14 7.49 5.95 7.91
N VAL A 15 7.12 5.85 6.63
CA VAL A 15 5.73 5.95 6.18
C VAL A 15 5.27 4.61 5.63
N LEU A 16 4.13 4.08 6.13
CA LEU A 16 3.56 2.78 5.74
C LEU A 16 2.16 2.98 5.16
N ILE A 17 2.00 2.78 3.84
CA ILE A 17 0.75 3.04 3.11
C ILE A 17 0.06 1.72 2.76
N HIS A 18 -1.16 1.52 3.26
CA HIS A 18 -1.93 0.28 3.08
C HIS A 18 -2.54 0.12 1.68
N GLY A 19 -2.93 -1.10 1.34
CA GLY A 19 -3.61 -1.45 0.09
C GLY A 19 -5.11 -1.20 0.11
N MET A 20 -5.76 -1.38 -1.05
CA MET A 20 -7.22 -1.33 -1.17
C MET A 20 -7.87 -2.41 -0.29
N LEU A 21 -8.92 -2.07 0.43
CA LEU A 21 -9.65 -2.90 1.41
C LEU A 21 -8.83 -3.34 2.64
N ASN A 22 -7.59 -2.88 2.78
CA ASN A 22 -6.84 -3.12 3.99
C ASN A 22 -7.17 -2.04 5.02
N PRO A 23 -7.45 -2.41 6.28
CA PRO A 23 -7.44 -1.45 7.38
C PRO A 23 -6.00 -1.01 7.66
N TRP A 24 -5.82 0.22 8.16
CA TRP A 24 -4.48 0.73 8.48
C TRP A 24 -3.74 -0.13 9.52
N GLN A 25 -4.48 -0.84 10.36
CA GLN A 25 -3.97 -1.75 11.38
C GLN A 25 -3.14 -2.91 10.80
N ILE A 26 -3.22 -3.20 9.51
CA ILE A 26 -2.36 -4.22 8.87
C ILE A 26 -0.87 -3.91 9.07
N TRP A 27 -0.53 -2.65 9.28
CA TRP A 27 0.83 -2.20 9.49
C TRP A 27 1.30 -2.21 10.95
N MET A 28 0.42 -2.51 11.93
CA MET A 28 0.77 -2.36 13.35
C MET A 28 1.93 -3.23 13.80
N ASP A 29 2.01 -4.50 13.36
CA ASP A 29 3.13 -5.37 13.74
C ASP A 29 4.44 -4.88 13.10
N VAL A 30 4.37 -4.38 11.86
CA VAL A 30 5.52 -3.75 11.19
C VAL A 30 5.92 -2.46 11.92
N ALA A 31 4.98 -1.59 12.22
CA ALA A 31 5.24 -0.36 12.96
C ALA A 31 5.92 -0.63 14.31
N ASN A 32 5.40 -1.60 15.06
CA ASN A 32 5.98 -2.00 16.34
C ASN A 32 7.42 -2.54 16.20
N ALA A 33 7.72 -3.26 15.10
CA ALA A 33 9.06 -3.80 14.86
C ALA A 33 10.13 -2.73 14.54
N PHE A 34 9.69 -1.51 14.20
CA PHE A 34 10.56 -0.36 13.92
C PHE A 34 10.43 0.77 14.96
N SER A 35 9.46 0.72 15.86
CA SER A 35 9.08 1.83 16.75
C SER A 35 10.14 2.25 17.79
N GLU A 36 11.07 1.38 18.13
CA GLU A 36 12.14 1.72 19.09
C GLU A 36 13.11 2.78 18.53
N GLU A 37 13.42 2.70 17.24
CA GLU A 37 14.40 3.56 16.58
C GLU A 37 13.77 4.63 15.68
N TYR A 38 12.58 4.37 15.14
CA TYR A 38 11.94 5.19 14.11
C TYR A 38 10.61 5.76 14.58
N TYR A 39 10.22 6.87 13.96
CA TYR A 39 8.85 7.41 14.08
C TYR A 39 8.03 6.95 12.87
N VAL A 40 7.06 6.10 13.11
CA VAL A 40 6.28 5.46 12.06
C VAL A 40 4.97 6.20 11.85
N VAL A 41 4.69 6.61 10.62
CA VAL A 41 3.47 7.29 10.19
C VAL A 41 2.66 6.34 9.30
N ILE A 42 1.40 6.12 9.64
CA ILE A 42 0.47 5.27 8.91
C ILE A 42 -0.73 6.10 8.49
N PRO A 43 -0.84 6.53 7.22
CA PRO A 43 -2.05 7.18 6.74
C PRO A 43 -3.21 6.19 6.67
N GLU A 44 -4.33 6.55 7.26
CA GLU A 44 -5.64 5.94 7.05
C GLU A 44 -6.27 6.63 5.85
N LEU A 45 -6.15 6.01 4.68
CA LEU A 45 -6.51 6.59 3.39
C LEU A 45 -8.02 6.89 3.30
N ASP A 46 -8.37 7.84 2.44
CA ASP A 46 -9.77 8.13 2.18
C ASP A 46 -10.52 6.91 1.62
N ALA A 47 -11.79 6.81 1.90
CA ALA A 47 -12.67 5.64 1.73
C ALA A 47 -12.28 4.40 2.55
N HIS A 48 -11.18 4.44 3.32
CA HIS A 48 -10.76 3.38 4.24
C HIS A 48 -10.87 3.80 5.72
N THR A 49 -11.37 5.01 5.97
CA THR A 49 -11.63 5.53 7.31
C THR A 49 -12.71 4.71 8.03
N GLN A 50 -12.51 4.47 9.35
CA GLN A 50 -13.32 3.53 10.15
C GLN A 50 -14.34 4.20 11.05
N GLU A 51 -14.34 5.53 11.18
CA GLU A 51 -15.19 6.26 12.11
C GLU A 51 -16.13 7.24 11.40
N GLU A 52 -15.78 7.69 10.22
CA GLU A 52 -16.53 8.66 9.43
C GLU A 52 -16.36 8.45 7.93
N PRO A 53 -17.35 8.81 7.10
CA PRO A 53 -17.21 8.68 5.65
C PRO A 53 -16.15 9.65 5.11
N SER A 54 -15.35 9.16 4.18
CA SER A 54 -14.44 9.94 3.36
C SER A 54 -14.44 9.42 1.92
N HIS A 55 -14.03 10.23 0.95
CA HIS A 55 -14.14 9.89 -0.45
C HIS A 55 -12.77 9.87 -1.12
N PHE A 56 -12.40 8.71 -1.65
CA PHE A 56 -11.19 8.59 -2.45
C PHE A 56 -11.40 9.22 -3.83
N ILE A 57 -10.54 10.17 -4.19
CA ILE A 57 -10.59 10.90 -5.47
C ILE A 57 -9.63 10.25 -6.47
N SER A 58 -8.34 10.21 -6.18
CA SER A 58 -7.31 9.59 -7.02
C SER A 58 -6.05 9.23 -6.22
N VAL A 59 -5.17 8.45 -6.81
CA VAL A 59 -3.82 8.17 -6.27
C VAL A 59 -3.04 9.46 -6.06
N GLU A 60 -3.15 10.40 -7.00
CA GLU A 60 -2.47 11.68 -6.98
C GLU A 60 -2.99 12.58 -5.83
N ASP A 61 -4.31 12.56 -5.58
CA ASP A 61 -4.94 13.29 -4.47
C ASP A 61 -4.50 12.72 -3.12
N GLU A 62 -4.48 11.39 -2.97
CA GLU A 62 -3.98 10.76 -1.74
C GLU A 62 -2.49 11.06 -1.52
N ALA A 63 -1.67 10.97 -2.59
CA ALA A 63 -0.25 11.32 -2.50
C ALA A 63 -0.05 12.78 -2.10
N ALA A 64 -0.85 13.72 -2.62
CA ALA A 64 -0.79 15.13 -2.27
C ALA A 64 -1.15 15.38 -0.79
N LYS A 65 -2.18 14.73 -0.26
CA LYS A 65 -2.55 14.83 1.17
C LYS A 65 -1.44 14.31 2.09
N ILE A 66 -0.83 13.19 1.72
CA ILE A 66 0.30 12.64 2.48
C ILE A 66 1.51 13.57 2.37
N HIS A 67 1.81 14.08 1.17
CA HIS A 67 2.86 15.08 0.95
C HIS A 67 2.70 16.28 1.86
N ASP A 68 1.52 16.92 1.87
CA ASP A 68 1.26 18.12 2.65
C ASP A 68 1.44 17.86 4.15
N TYR A 69 0.99 16.70 4.64
CA TYR A 69 1.20 16.29 6.02
C TYR A 69 2.70 16.13 6.34
N LEU A 70 3.46 15.47 5.46
CA LEU A 70 4.90 15.23 5.68
C LEU A 70 5.74 16.51 5.64
N ILE A 71 5.44 17.42 4.70
CA ILE A 71 6.13 18.72 4.63
C ILE A 71 5.81 19.60 5.84
N GLN A 72 4.55 19.58 6.32
CA GLN A 72 4.15 20.40 7.48
C GLN A 72 4.73 19.91 8.81
N ASN A 73 4.99 18.61 8.93
CA ASN A 73 5.38 18.01 10.20
C ASN A 73 6.83 17.49 10.25
N PHE A 74 7.46 17.18 9.09
CA PHE A 74 8.73 16.44 9.04
C PHE A 74 9.68 16.90 7.92
N ASP A 75 9.49 18.09 7.35
CA ASP A 75 10.32 18.64 6.26
C ASP A 75 10.45 17.73 5.01
N GLY A 76 9.66 16.66 4.93
CA GLY A 76 9.63 15.74 3.79
C GLY A 76 10.80 14.75 3.68
N GLU A 77 11.68 14.68 4.68
CA GLU A 77 12.80 13.74 4.72
C GLU A 77 12.39 12.42 5.37
N LEU A 78 12.44 11.32 4.60
CA LEU A 78 12.00 10.01 5.03
C LEU A 78 13.16 9.01 5.04
N TYR A 79 13.24 8.20 6.09
CA TYR A 79 14.11 7.02 6.09
C TYR A 79 13.55 5.95 5.16
N MET A 80 12.26 5.59 5.33
CA MET A 80 11.61 4.60 4.49
C MET A 80 10.20 5.04 4.10
N LEU A 81 9.90 4.96 2.81
CA LEU A 81 8.55 5.07 2.26
C LEU A 81 8.12 3.70 1.75
N CYS A 82 7.11 3.12 2.36
CA CYS A 82 6.64 1.77 2.04
C CYS A 82 5.17 1.77 1.67
N GLY A 83 4.80 0.99 0.66
CA GLY A 83 3.42 0.82 0.27
C GLY A 83 3.07 -0.56 -0.25
N LEU A 84 1.89 -1.05 0.17
CA LEU A 84 1.30 -2.29 -0.28
C LEU A 84 0.31 -2.05 -1.42
N SER A 85 0.46 -2.72 -2.56
CA SER A 85 -0.55 -2.70 -3.65
C SER A 85 -0.91 -1.28 -4.11
N MET A 86 -2.15 -0.82 -3.91
CA MET A 86 -2.58 0.56 -4.09
C MET A 86 -1.66 1.54 -3.34
N GLY A 87 -1.33 1.23 -2.09
CA GLY A 87 -0.40 2.02 -1.28
C GLY A 87 1.00 2.08 -1.89
N GLY A 88 1.45 1.01 -2.55
CA GLY A 88 2.71 1.00 -3.31
C GLY A 88 2.68 1.94 -4.52
N ARG A 89 1.54 2.03 -5.20
CA ARG A 89 1.38 3.03 -6.26
C ARG A 89 1.35 4.46 -5.71
N ILE A 90 0.69 4.69 -4.58
CA ILE A 90 0.69 5.99 -3.89
C ILE A 90 2.12 6.34 -3.45
N ALA A 91 2.85 5.40 -2.85
CA ALA A 91 4.24 5.60 -2.44
C ALA A 91 5.16 5.95 -3.61
N ALA A 92 5.05 5.23 -4.74
CA ALA A 92 5.82 5.55 -5.94
C ALA A 92 5.46 6.92 -6.54
N THR A 93 4.20 7.36 -6.44
CA THR A 93 3.78 8.71 -6.85
C THR A 93 4.35 9.76 -5.90
N LEU A 94 4.23 9.55 -4.60
CA LEU A 94 4.69 10.46 -3.55
C LEU A 94 6.22 10.67 -3.60
N ALA A 95 7.00 9.59 -3.78
CA ALA A 95 8.45 9.66 -3.93
C ALA A 95 8.93 10.52 -5.11
N GLY A 96 8.06 10.77 -6.09
CA GLY A 96 8.34 11.65 -7.23
C GLY A 96 7.90 13.10 -7.04
N LEU A 97 7.31 13.47 -5.92
CA LEU A 97 6.87 14.85 -5.65
C LEU A 97 8.03 15.69 -5.12
N GLN A 98 8.03 16.96 -5.49
CA GLN A 98 9.05 17.91 -5.04
C GLN A 98 8.96 18.09 -3.52
N GLY A 99 10.09 18.11 -2.83
CA GLY A 99 10.17 18.27 -1.38
C GLY A 99 10.09 16.95 -0.60
N ILE A 100 9.86 15.81 -1.27
CA ILE A 100 9.98 14.48 -0.65
C ILE A 100 11.32 13.86 -1.04
N SER A 101 12.06 13.42 -0.04
CA SER A 101 13.23 12.56 -0.22
C SER A 101 13.07 11.30 0.64
N THR A 102 13.52 10.16 0.15
CA THR A 102 13.50 8.91 0.91
C THR A 102 14.78 8.12 0.67
N GLU A 103 15.38 7.60 1.75
CA GLU A 103 16.56 6.72 1.66
C GLU A 103 16.15 5.35 1.08
N TYR A 104 14.96 4.85 1.46
CA TYR A 104 14.45 3.55 1.03
C TYR A 104 13.00 3.65 0.52
N LEU A 105 12.75 3.13 -0.68
CA LEU A 105 11.41 2.98 -1.24
C LEU A 105 11.07 1.49 -1.33
N VAL A 106 10.07 1.05 -0.56
CA VAL A 106 9.61 -0.36 -0.53
C VAL A 106 8.24 -0.48 -1.17
N LEU A 107 8.15 -1.24 -2.26
CA LEU A 107 6.96 -1.43 -3.06
C LEU A 107 6.55 -2.90 -3.04
N ASP A 108 5.53 -3.25 -2.27
CA ASP A 108 5.00 -4.62 -2.21
C ASP A 108 3.77 -4.74 -3.12
N GLY A 109 3.91 -5.50 -4.20
CA GLY A 109 2.83 -5.76 -5.15
C GLY A 109 2.31 -4.52 -5.89
N ALA A 110 3.08 -3.45 -6.03
CA ALA A 110 2.61 -2.18 -6.60
C ALA A 110 2.21 -2.31 -8.09
N PRO A 111 0.95 -2.00 -8.48
CA PRO A 111 0.49 -2.06 -9.86
C PRO A 111 0.77 -0.74 -10.58
N LEU A 112 1.87 -0.67 -11.34
CA LEU A 112 2.30 0.53 -12.06
C LEU A 112 2.02 0.47 -13.58
N PHE A 113 1.28 -0.54 -14.05
CA PHE A 113 0.85 -0.63 -15.45
C PHE A 113 -0.66 -0.52 -15.58
N PRO A 114 -1.13 0.08 -16.69
CA PRO A 114 -2.55 0.18 -16.96
C PRO A 114 -3.17 -1.19 -17.25
N VAL A 115 -4.44 -1.31 -16.89
CA VAL A 115 -5.27 -2.47 -17.17
C VAL A 115 -6.42 -2.05 -18.11
N PRO A 116 -6.86 -2.91 -19.05
CA PRO A 116 -7.96 -2.57 -19.95
C PRO A 116 -9.23 -2.16 -19.20
N LYS A 117 -9.92 -1.11 -19.69
CA LYS A 117 -11.12 -0.56 -19.05
C LYS A 117 -12.21 -1.61 -18.79
N ILE A 118 -12.35 -2.61 -19.68
CA ILE A 118 -13.33 -3.70 -19.49
C ILE A 118 -13.02 -4.56 -18.27
N VAL A 119 -11.72 -4.81 -18.00
CA VAL A 119 -11.27 -5.54 -16.82
C VAL A 119 -11.51 -4.71 -15.56
N ILE A 120 -11.20 -3.40 -15.59
CA ILE A 120 -11.48 -2.47 -14.48
C ILE A 120 -12.98 -2.46 -14.17
N LYS A 121 -13.85 -2.39 -15.18
CA LYS A 121 -15.32 -2.43 -14.99
C LYS A 121 -15.76 -3.72 -14.30
N PHE A 122 -15.22 -4.87 -14.71
CA PHE A 122 -15.51 -6.15 -14.09
C PHE A 122 -15.04 -6.20 -12.63
N MET A 123 -13.80 -5.77 -12.38
CA MET A 123 -13.23 -5.67 -11.02
C MET A 123 -14.09 -4.77 -10.14
N THR A 124 -14.48 -3.60 -10.63
CA THR A 124 -15.33 -2.64 -9.91
C THR A 124 -16.63 -3.28 -9.45
N GLY A 125 -17.36 -3.95 -10.36
CA GLY A 125 -18.60 -4.64 -10.01
C GLY A 125 -18.40 -5.75 -8.96
N ASN A 126 -17.25 -6.43 -9.00
CA ASN A 126 -16.92 -7.46 -8.03
C ASN A 126 -16.63 -6.86 -6.64
N TYR A 127 -15.81 -5.80 -6.56
CA TYR A 127 -15.48 -5.14 -5.29
C TYR A 127 -16.71 -4.47 -4.66
N ILE A 128 -17.57 -3.81 -5.45
CA ILE A 128 -18.86 -3.28 -4.95
C ILE A 128 -19.69 -4.40 -4.31
N ARG A 129 -19.79 -5.56 -4.98
CA ARG A 129 -20.51 -6.71 -4.45
C ARG A 129 -19.89 -7.26 -3.16
N ILE A 130 -18.56 -7.32 -3.07
CA ILE A 130 -17.86 -7.74 -1.87
C ILE A 130 -18.21 -6.79 -0.72
N ILE A 131 -18.09 -5.48 -0.89
CA ILE A 131 -18.40 -4.48 0.15
C ILE A 131 -19.88 -4.57 0.58
N GLN A 132 -20.82 -4.63 -0.38
CA GLN A 132 -22.25 -4.75 -0.06
C GLN A 132 -22.59 -6.02 0.73
N LYS A 133 -21.94 -7.14 0.43
CA LYS A 133 -22.14 -8.41 1.14
C LYS A 133 -21.42 -8.40 2.50
N SER A 134 -20.26 -7.79 2.60
CA SER A 134 -19.54 -7.65 3.86
C SER A 134 -20.32 -6.83 4.88
N ARG A 135 -20.95 -5.73 4.47
CA ARG A 135 -21.89 -4.96 5.31
C ARG A 135 -23.04 -5.80 5.87
N LYS A 136 -23.50 -6.77 5.08
CA LYS A 136 -24.55 -7.73 5.49
C LYS A 136 -23.99 -8.92 6.27
N ARG A 137 -22.69 -8.94 6.53
CA ARG A 137 -21.97 -10.05 7.18
C ARG A 137 -22.26 -11.40 6.50
N ASP A 138 -22.31 -11.44 5.15
CA ASP A 138 -22.52 -12.67 4.37
C ASP A 138 -21.43 -13.71 4.74
N PRO A 139 -21.79 -14.88 5.33
CA PRO A 139 -20.80 -15.79 5.88
C PRO A 139 -19.80 -16.30 4.85
N LYS A 140 -20.28 -16.55 3.59
CA LYS A 140 -19.41 -17.06 2.52
C LYS A 140 -18.37 -16.02 2.09
N VAL A 141 -18.77 -14.74 2.03
CA VAL A 141 -17.83 -13.66 1.67
C VAL A 141 -16.82 -13.46 2.77
N LEU A 142 -17.22 -13.45 4.03
CA LEU A 142 -16.32 -13.27 5.16
C LEU A 142 -15.35 -14.44 5.30
N GLU A 143 -15.80 -15.68 5.06
CA GLU A 143 -14.94 -16.87 5.10
C GLU A 143 -13.86 -16.83 4.01
N ASN A 144 -14.24 -16.51 2.78
CA ASN A 144 -13.28 -16.34 1.68
C ASN A 144 -12.31 -15.19 1.97
N PHE A 145 -12.79 -14.10 2.56
CA PHE A 145 -11.96 -12.96 2.91
C PHE A 145 -10.87 -13.34 3.92
N LYS A 146 -11.25 -14.03 5.00
CA LYS A 146 -10.31 -14.51 6.04
C LYS A 146 -9.28 -15.48 5.48
N LYS A 147 -9.67 -16.31 4.53
CA LYS A 147 -8.80 -17.34 3.96
C LYS A 147 -7.78 -16.78 2.96
N ASP A 148 -8.22 -15.87 2.10
CA ASP A 148 -7.48 -15.52 0.89
C ASP A 148 -6.97 -14.07 0.88
N PHE A 149 -7.47 -13.20 1.77
CA PHE A 149 -7.17 -11.77 1.71
C PHE A 149 -6.57 -11.21 2.99
N LEU A 150 -7.25 -11.35 4.13
CA LEU A 150 -6.77 -10.86 5.44
C LEU A 150 -7.03 -11.88 6.54
N PRO A 151 -6.09 -12.05 7.50
CA PRO A 151 -6.31 -12.83 8.69
C PRO A 151 -7.53 -12.38 9.51
N GLU A 152 -8.16 -13.30 10.21
CA GLU A 152 -9.38 -13.08 11.01
C GLU A 152 -9.24 -11.92 12.01
N ARG A 153 -8.04 -11.70 12.56
CA ARG A 153 -7.76 -10.59 13.50
C ARG A 153 -8.06 -9.20 12.95
N PHE A 154 -8.07 -9.02 11.62
CA PHE A 154 -8.37 -7.75 10.95
C PHE A 154 -9.81 -7.67 10.43
N LEU A 155 -10.64 -8.69 10.68
CA LEU A 155 -11.97 -8.76 10.10
C LEU A 155 -12.89 -7.61 10.56
N GLU A 156 -12.90 -7.32 11.86
CA GLU A 156 -13.75 -6.24 12.39
C GLU A 156 -13.27 -4.85 11.94
N ASP A 157 -11.95 -4.65 11.80
CA ASP A 157 -11.39 -3.42 11.23
C ASP A 157 -11.80 -3.24 9.77
N PHE A 158 -11.73 -4.33 8.98
CA PHE A 158 -12.23 -4.33 7.61
C PHE A 158 -13.74 -4.05 7.54
N LEU A 159 -14.54 -4.62 8.43
CA LEU A 159 -15.99 -4.38 8.43
C LEU A 159 -16.31 -2.92 8.77
N ARG A 160 -15.56 -2.29 9.67
CA ARG A 160 -15.71 -0.85 9.97
C ARG A 160 -15.44 0.02 8.74
N LEU A 161 -14.30 -0.21 8.04
CA LEU A 161 -14.04 0.55 6.81
C LEU A 161 -15.08 0.26 5.71
N ALA A 162 -15.55 -0.99 5.62
CA ALA A 162 -16.54 -1.37 4.62
C ALA A 162 -17.88 -0.63 4.80
N GLU A 163 -18.23 -0.21 6.02
CA GLU A 163 -19.46 0.56 6.28
C GLU A 163 -19.44 1.92 5.57
N TYR A 164 -18.28 2.56 5.47
CA TYR A 164 -18.15 3.91 4.92
C TYR A 164 -17.68 3.93 3.45
N MET A 165 -17.10 2.84 2.93
CA MET A 165 -16.58 2.78 1.57
C MET A 165 -17.69 2.83 0.52
N ASP A 166 -17.84 3.93 -0.19
CA ASP A 166 -18.86 4.11 -1.22
C ASP A 166 -18.45 3.59 -2.61
N GLU A 167 -19.46 3.40 -3.49
CA GLU A 167 -19.23 2.85 -4.84
C GLU A 167 -18.42 3.79 -5.74
N LEU A 168 -18.53 5.11 -5.55
CA LEU A 168 -17.76 6.08 -6.33
C LEU A 168 -16.30 5.98 -5.98
N SER A 169 -15.97 5.89 -4.70
CA SER A 169 -14.60 5.67 -4.23
C SER A 169 -14.00 4.37 -4.79
N ILE A 170 -14.76 3.26 -4.82
CA ILE A 170 -14.30 2.00 -5.44
C ILE A 170 -13.96 2.21 -6.93
N LYS A 171 -14.81 2.92 -7.68
CA LYS A 171 -14.57 3.25 -9.10
C LYS A 171 -13.33 4.11 -9.28
N ASN A 172 -13.17 5.13 -8.45
CA ASN A 172 -12.04 6.05 -8.46
C ASN A 172 -10.73 5.33 -8.12
N ILE A 173 -10.72 4.49 -7.09
CA ILE A 173 -9.56 3.67 -6.72
C ILE A 173 -9.11 2.83 -7.92
N LEU A 174 -9.99 1.99 -8.46
CA LEU A 174 -9.62 1.07 -9.54
C LEU A 174 -9.26 1.81 -10.83
N GLY A 175 -9.97 2.90 -11.14
CA GLY A 175 -9.67 3.75 -12.29
C GLY A 175 -8.31 4.43 -12.18
N SER A 176 -7.96 4.92 -11.00
CA SER A 176 -6.70 5.61 -10.73
C SER A 176 -5.52 4.63 -10.59
N VAL A 177 -5.68 3.58 -9.79
CA VAL A 177 -4.64 2.56 -9.54
C VAL A 177 -4.21 1.84 -10.82
N PHE A 178 -5.12 1.59 -11.75
CA PHE A 178 -4.85 0.91 -13.01
C PHE A 178 -4.81 1.88 -14.23
N SER A 179 -4.58 3.16 -14.00
CA SER A 179 -4.27 4.15 -15.04
C SER A 179 -2.81 4.04 -15.49
N ALA A 180 -2.41 4.79 -16.51
CA ALA A 180 -1.02 4.93 -16.90
C ALA A 180 -0.19 5.52 -15.72
N PHE A 181 1.01 5.00 -15.52
CA PHE A 181 1.97 5.50 -14.54
C PHE A 181 3.20 6.04 -15.26
N GLU A 182 3.61 7.23 -14.87
CA GLU A 182 4.85 7.82 -15.40
C GLU A 182 6.03 7.32 -14.56
N PHE A 183 6.78 6.36 -15.11
CA PHE A 183 8.00 5.89 -14.47
C PHE A 183 9.07 6.99 -14.52
N ARG A 184 9.47 7.45 -13.35
CA ARG A 184 10.50 8.47 -13.17
C ARG A 184 11.78 7.87 -12.63
N ARG A 185 12.90 8.49 -12.92
CA ARG A 185 14.14 8.22 -12.22
C ARG A 185 14.09 8.92 -10.86
N TYR A 186 14.24 8.14 -9.80
CA TYR A 186 14.46 8.65 -8.46
C TYR A 186 15.95 8.95 -8.25
N ASP A 187 16.28 9.65 -7.18
CA ASP A 187 17.67 9.90 -6.81
C ASP A 187 18.44 8.57 -6.67
N ASP A 188 19.72 8.56 -7.07
CA ASP A 188 20.55 7.35 -7.02
C ASP A 188 20.83 6.90 -5.58
N SER A 189 20.72 7.79 -4.60
CA SER A 189 20.78 7.46 -3.17
C SER A 189 19.54 6.72 -2.66
N CYS A 190 18.40 6.88 -3.31
CA CYS A 190 17.16 6.16 -2.97
C CYS A 190 17.28 4.69 -3.36
N LYS A 191 17.40 3.81 -2.38
CA LYS A 191 17.42 2.35 -2.59
C LYS A 191 15.99 1.83 -2.71
N ILE A 192 15.72 1.00 -3.73
CA ILE A 192 14.37 0.55 -4.03
C ILE A 192 14.28 -0.96 -3.83
N LEU A 193 13.34 -1.42 -3.01
CA LEU A 193 12.93 -2.81 -2.92
C LEU A 193 11.56 -2.97 -3.60
N PHE A 194 11.50 -3.83 -4.60
CA PHE A 194 10.23 -4.21 -5.22
C PHE A 194 9.92 -5.68 -4.96
N MET A 195 8.87 -5.93 -4.17
CA MET A 195 8.44 -7.27 -3.77
C MET A 195 7.20 -7.68 -4.59
N HIS A 196 7.14 -8.94 -5.02
CA HIS A 196 5.94 -9.49 -5.66
C HIS A 196 5.87 -11.01 -5.56
N GLY A 197 4.67 -11.56 -5.58
CA GLY A 197 4.43 -12.99 -5.69
C GLY A 197 4.43 -13.51 -7.14
N THR A 198 3.96 -14.75 -7.32
CA THR A 198 3.86 -15.38 -8.66
C THR A 198 2.45 -15.88 -8.98
N LYS A 199 1.50 -15.82 -8.03
CA LYS A 199 0.12 -16.30 -8.22
C LYS A 199 -0.86 -15.16 -8.47
N GLY A 200 -2.05 -15.52 -8.95
CA GLY A 200 -3.19 -14.62 -9.08
C GLY A 200 -2.93 -13.43 -9.98
N ASN A 201 -3.14 -12.23 -9.45
CA ASN A 201 -3.03 -10.94 -10.17
C ASN A 201 -1.62 -10.31 -10.14
N GLU A 202 -0.58 -11.04 -9.74
CA GLU A 202 0.80 -10.56 -9.64
C GLU A 202 1.48 -10.24 -10.99
N LEU A 203 0.85 -10.55 -12.13
CA LEU A 203 1.41 -10.24 -13.45
C LEU A 203 1.66 -8.74 -13.66
N VAL A 204 0.80 -7.89 -13.13
CA VAL A 204 0.97 -6.42 -13.24
C VAL A 204 2.14 -5.98 -12.37
N SER A 205 2.21 -6.46 -11.13
CA SER A 205 3.30 -6.15 -10.18
C SER A 205 4.65 -6.63 -10.71
N LYS A 206 4.71 -7.83 -11.26
CA LYS A 206 5.92 -8.37 -11.91
C LYS A 206 6.41 -7.47 -13.06
N LYS A 207 5.51 -7.05 -13.95
CA LYS A 207 5.87 -6.11 -15.03
C LYS A 207 6.33 -4.76 -14.47
N SER A 208 5.68 -4.29 -13.42
CA SER A 208 6.02 -3.05 -12.72
C SER A 208 7.42 -3.11 -12.13
N ALA A 209 7.78 -4.21 -11.48
CA ALA A 209 9.11 -4.45 -10.90
C ALA A 209 10.21 -4.40 -11.98
N VAL A 210 10.00 -5.08 -13.10
CA VAL A 210 10.96 -5.07 -14.22
C VAL A 210 11.13 -3.67 -14.77
N LYS A 211 10.03 -2.96 -15.03
CA LYS A 211 10.09 -1.59 -15.55
C LYS A 211 10.70 -0.60 -14.56
N MET A 212 10.41 -0.77 -13.26
CA MET A 212 11.03 0.04 -12.21
C MET A 212 12.55 -0.12 -12.24
N LYS A 213 13.06 -1.35 -12.35
CA LYS A 213 14.49 -1.64 -12.44
C LYS A 213 15.15 -1.13 -13.73
N GLU A 214 14.44 -1.14 -14.85
CA GLU A 214 14.95 -0.56 -16.11
C GLU A 214 15.19 0.95 -15.97
N VAL A 215 14.28 1.67 -15.29
CA VAL A 215 14.38 3.12 -15.09
C VAL A 215 15.27 3.48 -13.91
N ASN A 216 15.26 2.66 -12.86
CA ASN A 216 15.99 2.83 -11.61
C ASN A 216 16.86 1.59 -11.35
N PRO A 217 18.10 1.53 -11.90
CA PRO A 217 18.96 0.33 -11.83
C PRO A 217 19.28 -0.14 -10.40
N GLN A 218 19.22 0.77 -9.41
CA GLN A 218 19.38 0.46 -7.98
C GLN A 218 18.22 -0.34 -7.38
N THR A 219 17.18 -0.67 -8.16
CA THR A 219 16.05 -1.48 -7.69
C THR A 219 16.47 -2.93 -7.43
N ASN A 220 16.24 -3.41 -6.21
CA ASN A 220 16.30 -4.82 -5.84
C ASN A 220 14.90 -5.44 -6.05
N ILE A 221 14.80 -6.54 -6.78
CA ILE A 221 13.52 -7.25 -6.99
C ILE A 221 13.56 -8.54 -6.19
N ARG A 222 12.59 -8.72 -5.26
CA ARG A 222 12.37 -9.97 -4.54
C ARG A 222 11.07 -10.63 -5.01
N CYS A 223 11.21 -11.82 -5.59
CA CYS A 223 10.10 -12.60 -6.15
C CYS A 223 9.80 -13.81 -5.25
N TYR A 224 8.59 -13.89 -4.70
CA TYR A 224 8.15 -14.96 -3.80
C TYR A 224 7.35 -16.01 -4.57
N ASN A 225 8.03 -17.10 -4.92
CA ASN A 225 7.40 -18.17 -5.69
C ASN A 225 6.26 -18.84 -4.91
N GLY A 226 5.10 -18.96 -5.55
CA GLY A 226 3.91 -19.56 -4.94
C GLY A 226 3.08 -18.62 -4.07
N TYR A 227 3.49 -17.37 -3.85
CA TYR A 227 2.70 -16.39 -3.11
C TYR A 227 1.71 -15.65 -4.02
N ALA A 228 0.53 -15.41 -3.47
CA ALA A 228 -0.47 -14.54 -4.07
C ALA A 228 -0.21 -13.07 -3.68
N HIS A 229 -0.98 -12.18 -4.29
CA HIS A 229 -0.93 -10.74 -4.02
C HIS A 229 -1.14 -10.41 -2.54
N ALA A 230 -0.25 -9.62 -1.97
CA ALA A 230 -0.24 -9.20 -0.57
C ALA A 230 -0.12 -10.35 0.47
N GLN A 231 0.02 -11.60 0.03
CA GLN A 231 -0.01 -12.76 0.92
C GLN A 231 1.11 -12.73 1.97
N LEU A 232 2.32 -12.30 1.60
CA LEU A 232 3.44 -12.28 2.53
C LEU A 232 3.17 -11.33 3.71
N LEU A 233 2.81 -10.08 3.43
CA LEU A 233 2.48 -9.11 4.49
C LEU A 233 1.23 -9.52 5.28
N SER A 234 0.19 -10.03 4.60
CA SER A 234 -1.07 -10.34 5.27
C SER A 234 -0.96 -11.52 6.24
N PHE A 235 -0.23 -12.58 5.87
CA PHE A 235 -0.26 -13.85 6.60
C PHE A 235 1.09 -14.27 7.22
N GLU A 236 2.21 -13.67 6.77
CA GLU A 236 3.57 -14.00 7.23
C GLU A 236 4.35 -12.73 7.59
N GLN A 237 3.75 -11.85 8.41
CA GLN A 237 4.30 -10.52 8.71
C GLN A 237 5.73 -10.57 9.28
N SER A 238 6.04 -11.53 10.14
CA SER A 238 7.40 -11.67 10.67
C SER A 238 8.43 -11.88 9.55
N LYS A 239 8.11 -12.74 8.59
CA LYS A 239 8.97 -12.97 7.43
C LYS A 239 9.07 -11.71 6.54
N TRP A 240 7.96 -11.00 6.35
CA TRP A 240 7.96 -9.73 5.61
C TRP A 240 8.88 -8.70 6.29
N ILE A 241 8.83 -8.59 7.62
CA ILE A 241 9.68 -7.71 8.42
C ILE A 241 11.16 -8.09 8.27
N ASP A 242 11.48 -9.38 8.38
CA ASP A 242 12.86 -9.89 8.23
C ASP A 242 13.42 -9.58 6.82
N GLU A 243 12.61 -9.77 5.78
CA GLU A 243 12.98 -9.44 4.40
C GLU A 243 13.27 -7.95 4.20
N VAL A 244 12.48 -7.07 4.81
CA VAL A 244 12.71 -5.63 4.73
C VAL A 244 13.93 -5.23 5.55
N LYS A 245 14.09 -5.73 6.78
CA LYS A 245 15.28 -5.47 7.61
C LYS A 245 16.56 -5.91 6.90
N ASP A 246 16.57 -7.12 6.33
CA ASP A 246 17.73 -7.60 5.54
C ASP A 246 18.06 -6.65 4.36
N PHE A 247 17.03 -6.13 3.69
CA PHE A 247 17.26 -5.14 2.64
C PHE A 247 17.82 -3.82 3.17
N LEU A 248 17.35 -3.31 4.30
CA LEU A 248 17.84 -2.06 4.89
C LEU A 248 19.30 -2.16 5.38
N GLU A 249 19.71 -3.33 5.87
CA GLU A 249 21.05 -3.57 6.43
C GLU A 249 22.12 -3.86 5.37
N ASN A 250 21.73 -4.41 4.21
CA ASN A 250 22.68 -4.94 3.20
C ASN A 250 22.76 -4.09 1.91
N GLN A 251 22.51 -2.76 1.98
CA GLN A 251 22.57 -1.86 0.81
C GLN A 251 23.75 -0.89 0.84
#